data_6265326e9ff02ca5138d4d80c3632cce
#
_entry.id   6265326e9ff02ca5138d4d80c3632cce
#
_cell.length_a   1.000
_cell.length_b   1.000
_cell.length_c   1.000
_cell.angle_alpha   90.00
_cell.angle_beta   90.00
_cell.angle_gamma   90.00
#
_symmetry.space_group_name_H-M   'P 1'
#
loop_
_entity.id
_entity.type
_entity.pdbx_description
1 polymer ?
#
loop_
_entity_poly.entity_id
_entity_poly.type
_entity_poly.pdbx_seq_one_letter_code
_entity_poly.pdbx_strand_id
1 'polypeptide(L)'
;MKNRNLFLLTSGLAFPLLGAYAQKTPKPNIIYIMCDDMGYGDLGCYGQSYISTPNIDNMAKEGMRFTQAYAGSPVSAPSRASFMTGQHSGHCEVRGNKEYWRDAPVVMYGNNKEYAVVGQHPYDPGHVIIPEIMKDNGYTTGMFGKWAGGYEGSVSTPDKRGIDEYYGYICQFQAHLYYPNFLNRYSKSAGDTAVVRVVMDENINYPMFGKDYFKRPQYSADMIHEEAMKWLDKQDGKQPFFGIFTYTLPHAELAQPEDSILTGYQKKFFEDKTWGGQEGSRYNPSVHTHAQFAGMIARLDYYVGEVLNKLKEKGLDENTIVIFTSDNGPHEEGGADPTFFGRDGKLRGLKRQCYEGGIRIPFIVRWPGKVPEGTVNDHQLAFYDLMPTFCDLAGVKNYVKKYTNKKKDMDYFDGISFAPTLLGQEGQKKHDFLYWEFDETDQIGVRMGDWKMVVKKGTPFLYNLATDIHEDHDIAAGHPDIVKQMKEIIRTQHTPNPHFSVTLPSFE
;
A
#
# COMPACT_ATOMS: atom_id res chain seq x y z
N MET A 1 73.56 -15.29 -60.95
CA MET A 1 73.23 -16.70 -61.05
C MET A 1 72.95 -17.22 -59.62
N LYS A 2 71.88 -17.80 -59.37
CA LYS A 2 71.22 -18.36 -58.17
C LYS A 2 70.15 -17.45 -57.52
N ASN A 3 68.94 -17.73 -57.96
CA ASN A 3 67.68 -17.28 -57.29
C ASN A 3 67.55 -17.92 -55.90
N ARG A 4 67.21 -17.11 -54.90
CA ARG A 4 66.74 -17.58 -53.61
C ARG A 4 65.31 -17.12 -53.43
N ASN A 5 64.40 -18.06 -53.58
CA ASN A 5 63.00 -17.86 -53.22
C ASN A 5 62.86 -17.75 -51.67
N LEU A 6 62.29 -16.64 -51.21
CA LEU A 6 61.95 -16.41 -49.81
C LEU A 6 60.44 -16.75 -49.60
N PHE A 7 60.16 -17.87 -48.91
CA PHE A 7 58.82 -18.23 -48.51
C PHE A 7 58.43 -17.42 -47.24
N LEU A 8 57.46 -16.53 -47.35
CA LEU A 8 56.82 -15.88 -46.20
C LEU A 8 55.69 -16.80 -45.71
N LEU A 9 55.88 -17.39 -44.53
CA LEU A 9 54.82 -18.05 -43.78
C LEU A 9 54.00 -16.97 -43.00
N THR A 10 52.80 -16.70 -43.46
CA THR A 10 51.81 -15.92 -42.72
C THR A 10 51.06 -16.86 -41.77
N SER A 11 51.41 -16.84 -40.48
CA SER A 11 50.66 -17.49 -39.40
C SER A 11 49.41 -16.66 -39.10
N GLY A 12 48.27 -17.09 -39.61
CA GLY A 12 46.97 -16.52 -39.23
C GLY A 12 46.60 -16.88 -37.79
N LEU A 13 46.69 -15.94 -36.88
CA LEU A 13 46.09 -16.04 -35.54
C LEU A 13 44.57 -15.90 -35.67
N ALA A 14 43.86 -17.02 -35.63
CA ALA A 14 42.42 -17.05 -35.47
C ALA A 14 42.10 -16.71 -34.02
N PHE A 15 41.64 -15.48 -33.76
CA PHE A 15 40.99 -15.13 -32.48
C PHE A 15 39.59 -15.77 -32.45
N PRO A 16 39.26 -16.58 -31.42
CA PRO A 16 37.89 -17.01 -31.25
C PRO A 16 37.06 -15.78 -30.91
N LEU A 17 36.09 -15.43 -31.74
CA LEU A 17 34.98 -14.55 -31.40
C LEU A 17 34.19 -15.25 -30.25
N LEU A 18 34.55 -14.96 -29.00
CA LEU A 18 33.70 -15.20 -27.88
C LEU A 18 32.46 -14.31 -28.08
N GLY A 19 31.41 -14.91 -28.63
CA GLY A 19 30.08 -14.30 -28.63
C GLY A 19 29.72 -13.96 -27.20
N ALA A 20 29.78 -12.68 -26.86
CA ALA A 20 29.19 -12.18 -25.62
C ALA A 20 27.69 -12.48 -25.69
N TYR A 21 27.30 -13.64 -25.17
CA TYR A 21 25.90 -13.82 -24.77
C TYR A 21 25.59 -12.69 -23.82
N ALA A 22 24.80 -11.71 -24.26
CA ALA A 22 24.25 -10.69 -23.39
C ALA A 22 23.49 -11.43 -22.29
N GLN A 23 24.09 -11.53 -21.13
CA GLN A 23 23.50 -12.16 -19.97
C GLN A 23 22.26 -11.32 -19.64
N LYS A 24 21.07 -11.92 -19.84
CA LYS A 24 19.81 -11.25 -19.62
C LYS A 24 19.82 -10.81 -18.17
N THR A 25 19.80 -9.50 -17.92
CA THR A 25 19.77 -8.94 -16.56
C THR A 25 18.66 -9.66 -15.80
N PRO A 26 18.94 -10.26 -14.64
CA PRO A 26 17.92 -10.96 -13.88
C PRO A 26 16.80 -9.99 -13.52
N LYS A 27 15.55 -10.45 -13.56
CA LYS A 27 14.40 -9.65 -13.11
C LYS A 27 14.60 -9.29 -11.64
N PRO A 28 14.30 -8.05 -11.21
CA PRO A 28 14.42 -7.69 -9.82
C PRO A 28 13.36 -8.42 -8.97
N ASN A 29 13.69 -8.73 -7.74
CA ASN A 29 12.72 -9.03 -6.71
C ASN A 29 12.02 -7.74 -6.29
N ILE A 30 10.79 -7.83 -5.84
CA ILE A 30 10.02 -6.67 -5.38
C ILE A 30 9.40 -7.00 -4.03
N ILE A 31 9.63 -6.15 -3.04
CA ILE A 31 8.90 -6.14 -1.76
C ILE A 31 8.17 -4.81 -1.65
N TYR A 32 6.85 -4.89 -1.53
CA TYR A 32 5.97 -3.75 -1.32
C TYR A 32 5.41 -3.82 0.09
N ILE A 33 5.83 -2.88 0.95
CA ILE A 33 5.41 -2.75 2.34
C ILE A 33 4.42 -1.60 2.42
N MET A 34 3.18 -1.91 2.77
CA MET A 34 2.12 -0.94 2.95
C MET A 34 1.56 -1.06 4.37
N CYS A 35 1.67 0.02 5.14
CA CYS A 35 1.03 0.13 6.45
C CYS A 35 -0.39 0.69 6.32
N ASP A 36 -1.12 0.70 7.43
CA ASP A 36 -2.54 1.07 7.50
C ASP A 36 -2.69 2.36 8.31
N ASP A 37 -3.27 3.41 7.73
CA ASP A 37 -3.56 4.70 8.37
C ASP A 37 -2.34 5.50 8.88
N MET A 38 -1.17 5.34 8.30
CA MET A 38 0.00 6.14 8.66
C MET A 38 -0.06 7.51 7.97
N GLY A 39 0.05 8.56 8.76
CA GLY A 39 0.06 9.94 8.27
C GLY A 39 1.38 10.32 7.60
N TYR A 40 1.32 11.37 6.78
CA TYR A 40 2.50 11.92 6.10
C TYR A 40 3.61 12.32 7.08
N GLY A 41 3.25 12.84 8.26
CA GLY A 41 4.17 13.29 9.31
C GLY A 41 4.56 12.23 10.35
N ASP A 42 4.26 10.95 10.16
CA ASP A 42 4.49 9.92 11.20
C ASP A 42 5.92 9.35 11.23
N LEU A 43 6.75 9.65 10.23
CA LEU A 43 8.13 9.13 10.11
C LEU A 43 9.19 10.20 10.35
N GLY A 44 10.33 9.85 10.94
CA GLY A 44 11.44 10.77 11.19
C GLY A 44 11.92 11.47 9.92
N CYS A 45 12.08 10.75 8.80
CA CYS A 45 12.46 11.32 7.50
C CYS A 45 11.39 12.24 6.89
N TYR A 46 10.15 12.28 7.42
CA TYR A 46 9.09 13.23 7.08
C TYR A 46 8.83 14.28 8.18
N GLY A 47 9.68 14.36 9.22
CA GLY A 47 9.66 15.41 10.22
C GLY A 47 9.13 15.01 11.60
N GLN A 48 8.81 13.73 11.83
CA GLN A 48 8.40 13.24 13.14
C GLN A 48 9.54 13.33 14.17
N SER A 49 9.25 13.92 15.32
CA SER A 49 10.23 14.10 16.41
C SER A 49 9.91 13.31 17.68
N TYR A 50 8.66 12.88 17.84
CA TYR A 50 8.21 12.11 19.00
C TYR A 50 8.38 10.60 18.86
N ILE A 51 8.36 10.09 17.62
CA ILE A 51 8.42 8.67 17.29
C ILE A 51 9.73 8.40 16.57
N SER A 52 10.44 7.36 16.98
CA SER A 52 11.73 6.96 16.37
C SER A 52 11.48 5.89 15.30
N THR A 53 11.95 6.16 14.07
CA THR A 53 11.83 5.24 12.93
C THR A 53 13.16 5.03 12.20
N PRO A 54 14.23 4.59 12.93
CA PRO A 54 15.59 4.59 12.40
C PRO A 54 15.79 3.68 11.18
N ASN A 55 15.07 2.57 11.07
CA ASN A 55 15.19 1.64 9.94
C ASN A 55 14.56 2.21 8.67
N ILE A 56 13.35 2.78 8.79
CA ILE A 56 12.66 3.44 7.66
C ILE A 56 13.41 4.71 7.26
N ASP A 57 13.91 5.50 8.22
CA ASP A 57 14.71 6.69 7.96
C ASP A 57 16.03 6.35 7.27
N ASN A 58 16.64 5.22 7.61
CA ASN A 58 17.83 4.72 6.92
C ASN A 58 17.49 4.21 5.51
N MET A 59 16.35 3.53 5.33
CA MET A 59 15.85 3.15 4.01
C MET A 59 15.68 4.38 3.10
N ALA A 60 15.20 5.51 3.64
CA ALA A 60 15.10 6.77 2.90
C ALA A 60 16.46 7.36 2.54
N LYS A 61 17.47 7.21 3.40
CA LYS A 61 18.86 7.64 3.11
C LYS A 61 19.54 6.76 2.07
N GLU A 62 19.24 5.46 2.07
CA GLU A 62 19.77 4.49 1.10
C GLU A 62 18.93 4.42 -0.19
N GLY A 63 17.91 5.28 -0.36
CA GLY A 63 17.00 5.28 -1.49
C GLY A 63 16.47 6.65 -1.85
N MET A 64 15.24 6.67 -2.40
CA MET A 64 14.53 7.87 -2.82
C MET A 64 13.25 8.06 -2.01
N ARG A 65 13.07 9.26 -1.46
CA ARG A 65 11.87 9.68 -0.73
C ARG A 65 11.02 10.63 -1.59
N PHE A 66 9.75 10.30 -1.76
CA PHE A 66 8.82 11.14 -2.51
C PHE A 66 8.07 12.12 -1.59
N THR A 67 7.89 13.36 -2.07
CA THR A 67 7.16 14.39 -1.34
C THR A 67 5.73 14.55 -1.84
N GLN A 68 5.38 14.01 -3.00
CA GLN A 68 4.08 14.15 -3.63
C GLN A 68 3.53 12.78 -4.11
N ALA A 69 3.56 11.79 -3.22
CA ALA A 69 2.94 10.49 -3.45
C ALA A 69 1.54 10.42 -2.84
N TYR A 70 0.61 9.80 -3.56
CA TYR A 70 -0.79 9.78 -3.21
C TYR A 70 -1.35 8.36 -3.11
N ALA A 71 -2.14 8.13 -2.09
CA ALA A 71 -2.99 6.95 -1.95
C ALA A 71 -4.04 6.91 -3.06
N GLY A 72 -4.58 5.74 -3.34
CA GLY A 72 -5.65 5.57 -4.32
C GLY A 72 -7.01 6.11 -3.85
N SER A 73 -7.20 6.25 -2.54
CA SER A 73 -8.41 6.78 -1.90
C SER A 73 -8.09 7.21 -0.47
N PRO A 74 -8.90 8.07 0.18
CA PRO A 74 -8.66 8.47 1.56
C PRO A 74 -9.02 7.39 2.60
N VAL A 75 -9.23 6.14 2.18
CA VAL A 75 -9.56 5.02 3.07
C VAL A 75 -9.09 3.69 2.48
N SER A 76 -8.89 2.69 3.34
CA SER A 76 -8.16 1.46 3.03
C SER A 76 -8.68 0.64 1.85
N ALA A 77 -9.95 0.16 1.83
CA ALA A 77 -10.38 -0.80 0.81
C ALA A 77 -10.29 -0.24 -0.62
N PRO A 78 -10.81 0.96 -0.94
CA PRO A 78 -10.69 1.52 -2.28
C PRO A 78 -9.26 1.93 -2.64
N SER A 79 -8.42 2.33 -1.65
CA SER A 79 -7.02 2.63 -1.90
C SER A 79 -6.24 1.36 -2.29
N ARG A 80 -6.45 0.26 -1.56
CA ARG A 80 -5.87 -1.06 -1.89
C ARG A 80 -6.38 -1.58 -3.23
N ALA A 81 -7.66 -1.34 -3.57
CA ALA A 81 -8.22 -1.68 -4.87
C ALA A 81 -7.56 -0.90 -6.01
N SER A 82 -7.32 0.39 -5.82
CA SER A 82 -6.57 1.23 -6.78
C SER A 82 -5.16 0.70 -7.04
N PHE A 83 -4.43 0.33 -5.97
CA PHE A 83 -3.14 -0.35 -6.07
C PHE A 83 -3.22 -1.65 -6.87
N MET A 84 -4.17 -2.52 -6.51
CA MET A 84 -4.29 -3.86 -7.11
C MET A 84 -4.69 -3.81 -8.58
N THR A 85 -5.59 -2.88 -8.96
CA THR A 85 -6.19 -2.83 -10.30
C THR A 85 -5.49 -1.89 -11.27
N GLY A 86 -4.65 -0.96 -10.78
CA GLY A 86 -4.05 0.10 -11.60
C GLY A 86 -5.05 1.14 -12.08
N GLN A 87 -6.19 1.29 -11.38
CA GLN A 87 -7.25 2.25 -11.70
C GLN A 87 -7.46 3.25 -10.58
N HIS A 88 -7.75 4.51 -10.92
CA HIS A 88 -8.20 5.48 -9.92
C HIS A 88 -9.65 5.19 -9.49
N SER A 89 -10.10 5.78 -8.39
CA SER A 89 -11.41 5.45 -7.79
C SER A 89 -12.62 5.86 -8.62
N GLY A 90 -12.48 6.68 -9.66
CA GLY A 90 -13.53 6.95 -10.65
C GLY A 90 -13.83 5.78 -11.60
N HIS A 91 -12.87 4.86 -11.77
CA HIS A 91 -12.97 3.69 -12.63
C HIS A 91 -12.97 2.38 -11.85
N CYS A 92 -12.29 2.35 -10.69
CA CYS A 92 -12.21 1.18 -9.83
C CYS A 92 -13.60 0.74 -9.36
N GLU A 93 -13.80 -0.55 -9.24
CA GLU A 93 -15.08 -1.11 -8.77
C GLU A 93 -15.31 -0.85 -7.29
N VAL A 94 -14.25 -0.93 -6.46
CA VAL A 94 -14.33 -0.69 -5.01
C VAL A 94 -13.99 0.76 -4.72
N ARG A 95 -14.98 1.53 -4.22
CA ARG A 95 -14.84 2.98 -3.96
C ARG A 95 -15.15 3.39 -2.51
N GLY A 96 -15.30 2.41 -1.62
CA GLY A 96 -15.58 2.63 -0.21
C GLY A 96 -15.26 1.41 0.63
N ASN A 97 -15.37 1.55 1.96
CA ASN A 97 -15.09 0.50 2.93
C ASN A 97 -16.29 -0.41 3.23
N LYS A 98 -17.42 -0.20 2.56
CA LYS A 98 -18.64 -0.96 2.85
C LYS A 98 -18.38 -2.46 2.84
N GLU A 99 -18.84 -3.12 3.88
CA GLU A 99 -18.87 -4.57 3.92
C GLU A 99 -19.94 -5.11 2.98
N TYR A 100 -19.60 -6.21 2.32
CA TYR A 100 -20.49 -6.89 1.38
C TYR A 100 -21.29 -7.97 2.11
N TRP A 101 -22.60 -7.73 2.29
CA TRP A 101 -23.47 -8.58 3.08
C TRP A 101 -24.30 -9.59 2.25
N ARG A 102 -24.43 -9.39 0.94
CA ARG A 102 -25.49 -10.02 0.14
C ARG A 102 -25.43 -11.53 0.05
N ASP A 103 -24.25 -12.12 -0.13
CA ASP A 103 -24.09 -13.55 -0.33
C ASP A 103 -22.93 -14.11 0.51
N ALA A 104 -22.42 -13.33 1.43
CA ALA A 104 -21.30 -13.73 2.25
C ALA A 104 -21.77 -14.59 3.41
N PRO A 105 -21.11 -15.73 3.69
CA PRO A 105 -21.36 -16.48 4.89
C PRO A 105 -21.04 -15.62 6.11
N VAL A 106 -22.02 -15.38 6.96
CA VAL A 106 -21.83 -14.68 8.23
C VAL A 106 -20.88 -15.51 9.10
N VAL A 107 -19.69 -14.97 9.30
CA VAL A 107 -18.70 -15.62 10.14
C VAL A 107 -18.79 -15.01 11.52
N MET A 108 -19.15 -15.85 12.47
CA MET A 108 -19.32 -15.45 13.86
C MET A 108 -18.00 -15.42 14.61
N TYR A 109 -17.75 -14.37 15.41
CA TYR A 109 -16.75 -14.40 16.45
C TYR A 109 -17.33 -15.06 17.70
N GLY A 110 -16.99 -16.32 17.95
CA GLY A 110 -17.56 -17.10 19.03
C GLY A 110 -19.08 -17.22 18.90
N ASN A 111 -19.81 -17.06 20.01
CA ASN A 111 -21.28 -17.13 20.06
C ASN A 111 -21.97 -15.79 19.86
N ASN A 112 -21.25 -14.72 19.55
CA ASN A 112 -21.80 -13.37 19.51
C ASN A 112 -22.10 -12.94 18.07
N LYS A 113 -23.40 -12.79 17.74
CA LYS A 113 -23.91 -12.39 16.41
C LYS A 113 -23.51 -10.95 16.02
N GLU A 114 -23.11 -10.12 16.95
CA GLU A 114 -22.77 -8.71 16.69
C GLU A 114 -21.43 -8.54 15.94
N TYR A 115 -20.63 -9.61 15.85
CA TYR A 115 -19.29 -9.58 15.26
C TYR A 115 -19.16 -10.53 14.07
N ALA A 116 -20.13 -10.47 13.18
CA ALA A 116 -20.05 -11.18 11.92
C ALA A 116 -18.92 -10.62 11.04
N VAL A 117 -17.97 -11.45 10.69
CA VAL A 117 -16.91 -11.11 9.73
C VAL A 117 -17.39 -11.46 8.34
N VAL A 118 -17.65 -10.44 7.53
CA VAL A 118 -18.13 -10.63 6.17
C VAL A 118 -17.01 -10.42 5.17
N GLY A 119 -16.53 -9.22 5.03
CA GLY A 119 -15.50 -8.81 4.08
C GLY A 119 -15.99 -7.72 3.14
N GLN A 120 -15.09 -7.26 2.29
CA GLN A 120 -15.32 -6.14 1.40
C GLN A 120 -15.88 -6.63 0.07
N HIS A 121 -16.33 -5.69 -0.76
CA HIS A 121 -16.71 -5.97 -2.12
C HIS A 121 -15.55 -6.66 -2.87
N PRO A 122 -15.77 -7.82 -3.51
CA PRO A 122 -14.72 -8.56 -4.20
C PRO A 122 -14.29 -7.82 -5.48
N TYR A 123 -13.01 -7.89 -5.82
CA TYR A 123 -12.53 -7.42 -7.13
C TYR A 123 -13.21 -8.21 -8.25
N ASP A 124 -13.57 -7.56 -9.35
CA ASP A 124 -14.13 -8.22 -10.53
C ASP A 124 -13.14 -9.29 -11.04
N PRO A 125 -13.55 -10.55 -11.16
CA PRO A 125 -12.69 -11.61 -11.67
C PRO A 125 -12.32 -11.42 -13.15
N GLY A 126 -13.04 -10.58 -13.87
CA GLY A 126 -12.72 -10.21 -15.27
C GLY A 126 -11.66 -9.11 -15.36
N HIS A 127 -11.32 -8.43 -14.27
CA HIS A 127 -10.27 -7.41 -14.22
C HIS A 127 -9.00 -7.99 -13.58
N VAL A 128 -7.87 -7.96 -14.32
CA VAL A 128 -6.59 -8.48 -13.81
C VAL A 128 -6.03 -7.57 -12.72
N ILE A 129 -5.39 -8.17 -11.70
CA ILE A 129 -4.70 -7.43 -10.65
C ILE A 129 -3.19 -7.69 -10.64
N ILE A 130 -2.42 -6.83 -9.98
CA ILE A 130 -0.94 -6.87 -9.99
C ILE A 130 -0.37 -8.27 -9.69
N PRO A 131 -0.80 -9.02 -8.65
CA PRO A 131 -0.22 -10.32 -8.36
C PRO A 131 -0.39 -11.33 -9.50
N GLU A 132 -1.52 -11.28 -10.21
CA GLU A 132 -1.77 -12.13 -11.37
C GLU A 132 -0.79 -11.83 -12.51
N ILE A 133 -0.53 -10.54 -12.78
CA ILE A 133 0.44 -10.11 -13.79
C ILE A 133 1.85 -10.58 -13.41
N MET A 134 2.26 -10.38 -12.17
CA MET A 134 3.58 -10.77 -11.70
C MET A 134 3.78 -12.28 -11.77
N LYS A 135 2.79 -13.06 -11.31
CA LYS A 135 2.79 -14.53 -11.39
C LYS A 135 2.89 -15.03 -12.83
N ASP A 136 2.09 -14.47 -13.76
CA ASP A 136 2.14 -14.79 -15.20
C ASP A 136 3.51 -14.50 -15.82
N ASN A 137 4.28 -13.61 -15.20
CA ASN A 137 5.62 -13.25 -15.67
C ASN A 137 6.74 -13.92 -14.88
N GLY A 138 6.43 -15.00 -14.17
CA GLY A 138 7.40 -15.91 -13.57
C GLY A 138 7.87 -15.53 -12.17
N TYR A 139 7.14 -14.67 -11.46
CA TYR A 139 7.39 -14.38 -10.06
C TYR A 139 6.71 -15.40 -9.15
N THR A 140 7.36 -15.77 -8.06
CA THR A 140 6.67 -16.33 -6.90
C THR A 140 6.01 -15.18 -6.13
N THR A 141 4.79 -15.39 -5.64
CA THR A 141 4.00 -14.33 -5.02
C THR A 141 3.66 -14.68 -3.58
N GLY A 142 3.92 -13.74 -2.67
CA GLY A 142 3.53 -13.85 -1.26
C GLY A 142 2.82 -12.60 -0.79
N MET A 143 1.78 -12.75 0.03
CA MET A 143 1.09 -11.63 0.65
C MET A 143 0.83 -11.89 2.13
N PHE A 144 1.23 -10.93 2.98
CA PHE A 144 1.17 -11.07 4.43
C PHE A 144 0.52 -9.82 5.03
N GLY A 145 -0.66 -10.00 5.65
CA GLY A 145 -1.44 -8.94 6.25
C GLY A 145 -2.87 -8.82 5.72
N LYS A 146 -3.34 -7.60 5.53
CA LYS A 146 -4.73 -7.26 5.19
C LYS A 146 -4.98 -7.34 3.68
N TRP A 147 -5.95 -8.17 3.27
CA TRP A 147 -6.37 -8.32 1.87
C TRP A 147 -7.33 -7.22 1.41
N ALA A 148 -8.48 -7.12 2.07
CA ALA A 148 -9.53 -6.11 1.82
C ALA A 148 -10.10 -6.08 0.38
N GLY A 149 -10.07 -7.19 -0.34
CA GLY A 149 -10.57 -7.29 -1.72
C GLY A 149 -11.52 -8.45 -1.95
N GLY A 150 -12.38 -8.74 -0.96
CA GLY A 150 -13.35 -9.82 -1.00
C GLY A 150 -13.67 -10.35 0.39
N TYR A 151 -14.32 -11.51 0.46
CA TYR A 151 -14.68 -12.24 1.67
C TYR A 151 -14.38 -13.73 1.49
N GLU A 152 -14.35 -14.50 2.58
CA GLU A 152 -14.10 -15.94 2.51
C GLU A 152 -15.09 -16.65 1.60
N GLY A 153 -14.60 -17.42 0.65
CA GLY A 153 -15.41 -18.10 -0.37
C GLY A 153 -15.78 -17.25 -1.59
N SER A 154 -15.52 -15.93 -1.60
CA SER A 154 -15.77 -15.07 -2.76
C SER A 154 -14.90 -15.45 -3.97
N VAL A 155 -15.20 -14.83 -5.10
CA VAL A 155 -14.40 -14.97 -6.35
C VAL A 155 -13.04 -14.29 -6.27
N SER A 156 -12.82 -13.47 -5.25
CA SER A 156 -11.62 -12.65 -5.09
C SER A 156 -10.98 -12.86 -3.71
N THR A 157 -10.52 -14.08 -3.46
CA THR A 157 -9.64 -14.41 -2.34
C THR A 157 -8.21 -14.57 -2.84
N PRO A 158 -7.16 -14.44 -2.01
CA PRO A 158 -5.77 -14.50 -2.44
C PRO A 158 -5.41 -15.72 -3.29
N ASP A 159 -5.90 -16.92 -2.92
CA ASP A 159 -5.71 -18.17 -3.66
C ASP A 159 -6.20 -18.13 -5.11
N LYS A 160 -7.24 -17.33 -5.39
CA LYS A 160 -7.85 -17.16 -6.73
C LYS A 160 -7.26 -16.00 -7.52
N ARG A 161 -6.50 -15.11 -6.88
CA ARG A 161 -6.04 -13.85 -7.44
C ARG A 161 -4.51 -13.74 -7.49
N GLY A 162 -3.87 -14.83 -7.86
CA GLY A 162 -2.45 -14.83 -8.20
C GLY A 162 -1.47 -14.88 -7.04
N ILE A 163 -1.91 -15.09 -5.80
CA ILE A 163 -1.04 -15.26 -4.63
C ILE A 163 -0.72 -16.75 -4.42
N ASP A 164 0.56 -17.09 -4.23
CA ASP A 164 1.01 -18.44 -3.93
C ASP A 164 1.05 -18.74 -2.42
N GLU A 165 1.41 -17.74 -1.60
CA GLU A 165 1.47 -17.86 -0.13
C GLU A 165 0.79 -16.64 0.52
N TYR A 166 -0.14 -16.90 1.43
CA TYR A 166 -0.90 -15.85 2.12
C TYR A 166 -1.04 -16.16 3.61
N TYR A 167 -0.88 -15.13 4.45
CA TYR A 167 -1.21 -15.19 5.86
C TYR A 167 -1.67 -13.81 6.36
N GLY A 168 -2.89 -13.73 6.93
CA GLY A 168 -3.42 -12.46 7.42
C GLY A 168 -4.93 -12.40 7.51
N TYR A 169 -5.50 -11.24 7.21
CA TYR A 169 -6.91 -10.92 7.31
C TYR A 169 -7.56 -10.80 5.94
N ILE A 170 -8.53 -11.64 5.61
CA ILE A 170 -9.35 -11.46 4.41
C ILE A 170 -10.23 -10.20 4.56
N CYS A 171 -10.94 -10.10 5.68
CA CYS A 171 -11.80 -8.97 5.99
C CYS A 171 -11.01 -7.84 6.67
N GLN A 172 -11.11 -6.62 6.13
CA GLN A 172 -10.46 -5.47 6.77
C GLN A 172 -11.08 -5.12 8.12
N PHE A 173 -12.36 -5.41 8.34
CA PHE A 173 -13.01 -5.15 9.61
C PHE A 173 -12.42 -6.02 10.75
N GLN A 174 -12.10 -7.29 10.45
CA GLN A 174 -11.40 -8.17 11.38
C GLN A 174 -9.99 -7.64 11.70
N ALA A 175 -9.35 -6.97 10.74
CA ALA A 175 -8.03 -6.39 10.91
C ALA A 175 -7.97 -5.21 11.91
N HIS A 176 -9.12 -4.78 12.45
CA HIS A 176 -9.18 -3.84 13.58
C HIS A 176 -8.82 -4.48 14.93
N LEU A 177 -8.70 -5.82 14.99
CA LEU A 177 -8.40 -6.56 16.21
C LEU A 177 -6.99 -7.15 16.13
N TYR A 178 -6.11 -6.74 17.03
CA TYR A 178 -4.73 -7.24 17.04
C TYR A 178 -4.55 -8.56 17.78
N TYR A 179 -5.54 -8.99 18.53
CA TYR A 179 -5.58 -10.30 19.19
C TYR A 179 -6.83 -11.08 18.76
N PRO A 180 -6.94 -11.42 17.45
CA PRO A 180 -8.15 -12.05 16.91
C PRO A 180 -8.30 -13.50 17.38
N ASN A 181 -9.45 -14.11 17.10
CA ASN A 181 -9.69 -15.54 17.31
C ASN A 181 -9.08 -16.41 16.23
N PHE A 182 -8.87 -15.87 15.04
CA PHE A 182 -8.24 -16.57 13.93
C PHE A 182 -7.64 -15.57 12.92
N LEU A 183 -6.72 -16.10 12.09
CA LEU A 183 -6.25 -15.49 10.86
C LEU A 183 -6.54 -16.44 9.68
N ASN A 184 -6.35 -15.97 8.48
CA ASN A 184 -6.51 -16.75 7.27
C ASN A 184 -5.15 -17.12 6.67
N ARG A 185 -5.03 -18.32 6.14
CA ARG A 185 -3.83 -18.81 5.47
C ARG A 185 -4.19 -19.45 4.14
N TYR A 186 -3.31 -19.31 3.17
CA TYR A 186 -3.24 -20.12 1.96
C TYR A 186 -1.78 -20.39 1.63
N SER A 187 -1.43 -21.63 1.39
CA SER A 187 -0.08 -22.03 1.00
C SER A 187 -0.15 -23.06 -0.13
N LYS A 188 0.16 -22.61 -1.34
CA LYS A 188 0.28 -23.49 -2.51
C LYS A 188 1.36 -24.55 -2.31
N SER A 189 2.48 -24.15 -1.67
CA SER A 189 3.58 -25.08 -1.40
C SER A 189 3.23 -26.18 -0.38
N ALA A 190 2.27 -25.92 0.52
CA ALA A 190 1.72 -26.91 1.45
C ALA A 190 0.58 -27.74 0.86
N GLY A 191 0.13 -27.44 -0.38
CA GLY A 191 -0.95 -28.15 -1.05
C GLY A 191 -2.35 -27.66 -0.69
N ASP A 192 -2.50 -26.47 -0.10
CA ASP A 192 -3.81 -25.89 0.17
C ASP A 192 -4.58 -25.68 -1.15
N THR A 193 -5.86 -25.99 -1.17
CA THR A 193 -6.74 -25.81 -2.33
C THR A 193 -7.57 -24.53 -2.26
N ALA A 194 -7.68 -23.94 -1.07
CA ALA A 194 -8.37 -22.68 -0.79
C ALA A 194 -7.82 -22.04 0.48
N VAL A 195 -8.21 -20.78 0.73
CA VAL A 195 -7.94 -20.11 2.01
C VAL A 195 -8.59 -20.88 3.16
N VAL A 196 -7.82 -21.11 4.22
CA VAL A 196 -8.27 -21.77 5.46
C VAL A 196 -8.10 -20.83 6.66
N ARG A 197 -8.85 -21.07 7.73
CA ARG A 197 -8.67 -20.36 9.00
C ARG A 197 -7.62 -21.05 9.85
N VAL A 198 -6.77 -20.24 10.47
CA VAL A 198 -5.82 -20.64 11.51
C VAL A 198 -6.32 -20.07 12.83
N VAL A 199 -6.82 -20.95 13.70
CA VAL A 199 -7.39 -20.55 14.99
C VAL A 199 -6.27 -20.15 15.94
N MET A 200 -6.49 -19.07 16.69
CA MET A 200 -5.59 -18.58 17.74
C MET A 200 -5.98 -19.29 19.06
N ASP A 201 -5.51 -20.51 19.24
CA ASP A 201 -5.96 -21.41 20.32
C ASP A 201 -5.77 -20.83 21.73
N GLU A 202 -4.75 -20.02 21.93
CA GLU A 202 -4.51 -19.37 23.22
C GLU A 202 -5.40 -18.13 23.43
N ASN A 203 -5.70 -17.39 22.35
CA ASN A 203 -6.55 -16.20 22.42
C ASN A 203 -8.00 -16.53 22.78
N ILE A 204 -8.56 -17.63 22.26
CA ILE A 204 -9.97 -17.99 22.47
C ILE A 204 -10.35 -18.25 23.94
N ASN A 205 -9.35 -18.43 24.82
CA ASN A 205 -9.56 -18.59 26.26
C ASN A 205 -9.87 -17.27 26.97
N TYR A 206 -9.77 -16.13 26.29
CA TYR A 206 -10.01 -14.81 26.85
C TYR A 206 -11.12 -14.09 26.09
N PRO A 207 -11.85 -13.15 26.77
CA PRO A 207 -12.87 -12.34 26.12
C PRO A 207 -12.31 -11.57 24.93
N MET A 208 -13.13 -11.33 23.91
CA MET A 208 -12.75 -10.58 22.72
C MET A 208 -12.81 -9.06 22.94
N PHE A 209 -13.48 -8.61 24.00
CA PHE A 209 -13.68 -7.21 24.34
C PHE A 209 -13.52 -6.97 25.84
N GLY A 210 -13.10 -5.74 26.15
CA GLY A 210 -12.92 -5.28 27.53
C GLY A 210 -11.50 -5.51 28.06
N LYS A 211 -11.33 -5.31 29.37
CA LYS A 211 -10.00 -5.29 30.02
C LYS A 211 -9.19 -6.57 29.90
N ASP A 212 -9.85 -7.72 29.78
CA ASP A 212 -9.17 -9.02 29.68
C ASP A 212 -8.76 -9.38 28.25
N TYR A 213 -9.17 -8.60 27.26
CA TYR A 213 -8.73 -8.73 25.87
C TYR A 213 -7.19 -8.65 25.73
N PHE A 214 -6.56 -7.73 26.44
CA PHE A 214 -5.11 -7.52 26.40
C PHE A 214 -4.28 -8.61 27.09
N LYS A 215 -4.94 -9.58 27.73
CA LYS A 215 -4.29 -10.80 28.26
C LYS A 215 -4.09 -11.88 27.18
N ARG A 216 -4.65 -11.68 25.99
CA ARG A 216 -4.49 -12.59 24.85
C ARG A 216 -3.03 -12.61 24.41
N PRO A 217 -2.37 -13.78 24.31
CA PRO A 217 -0.95 -13.84 24.05
C PRO A 217 -0.57 -13.78 22.56
N GLN A 218 -1.49 -14.13 21.64
CA GLN A 218 -1.18 -14.25 20.22
C GLN A 218 -1.49 -12.94 19.49
N TYR A 219 -0.45 -12.11 19.36
CA TYR A 219 -0.52 -10.80 18.69
C TYR A 219 -0.35 -10.97 17.18
N SER A 220 -1.37 -10.63 16.44
CA SER A 220 -1.46 -10.92 15.00
C SER A 220 -0.40 -10.23 14.16
N ALA A 221 0.03 -9.02 14.52
CA ALA A 221 1.02 -8.30 13.73
C ALA A 221 2.39 -8.98 13.76
N ASP A 222 2.82 -9.48 14.95
CA ASP A 222 4.06 -10.27 15.07
C ASP A 222 3.93 -11.58 14.28
N MET A 223 2.80 -12.30 14.39
CA MET A 223 2.57 -13.56 13.68
C MET A 223 2.57 -13.39 12.16
N ILE A 224 1.95 -12.31 11.66
CA ILE A 224 1.96 -11.99 10.23
C ILE A 224 3.38 -11.69 9.75
N HIS A 225 4.14 -10.93 10.54
CA HIS A 225 5.52 -10.62 10.23
C HIS A 225 6.41 -11.87 10.23
N GLU A 226 6.27 -12.74 11.22
CA GLU A 226 7.00 -14.01 11.29
C GLU A 226 6.74 -14.89 10.05
N GLU A 227 5.48 -15.00 9.59
CA GLU A 227 5.16 -15.76 8.38
C GLU A 227 5.74 -15.09 7.11
N ALA A 228 5.76 -13.76 7.04
CA ALA A 228 6.43 -13.02 5.97
C ALA A 228 7.94 -13.32 5.95
N MET A 229 8.59 -13.35 7.13
CA MET A 229 10.01 -13.67 7.26
C MET A 229 10.30 -15.14 6.92
N LYS A 230 9.46 -16.09 7.33
CA LYS A 230 9.56 -17.52 6.93
C LYS A 230 9.42 -17.69 5.41
N TRP A 231 8.54 -16.91 4.77
CA TRP A 231 8.42 -16.91 3.32
C TRP A 231 9.66 -16.32 2.65
N LEU A 232 10.20 -15.23 3.16
CA LEU A 232 11.42 -14.60 2.65
C LEU A 232 12.63 -15.52 2.81
N ASP A 233 12.71 -16.30 3.89
CA ASP A 233 13.75 -17.30 4.11
C ASP A 233 13.77 -18.39 3.03
N LYS A 234 12.65 -18.74 2.45
CA LYS A 234 12.56 -19.73 1.37
C LYS A 234 13.05 -19.21 0.01
N GLN A 235 13.21 -17.88 -0.15
CA GLN A 235 13.65 -17.30 -1.42
C GLN A 235 15.16 -17.52 -1.60
N ASP A 236 15.56 -18.10 -2.72
CA ASP A 236 16.98 -18.47 -2.99
C ASP A 236 17.60 -17.66 -4.15
N GLY A 237 16.89 -16.67 -4.68
CA GLY A 237 17.33 -15.81 -5.77
C GLY A 237 17.33 -16.42 -7.17
N LYS A 238 16.96 -17.70 -7.32
CA LYS A 238 16.89 -18.34 -8.65
C LYS A 238 15.64 -17.91 -9.42
N GLN A 239 14.55 -17.69 -8.72
CA GLN A 239 13.31 -17.18 -9.28
C GLN A 239 13.00 -15.82 -8.64
N PRO A 240 12.58 -14.80 -9.43
CA PRO A 240 12.19 -13.53 -8.86
C PRO A 240 10.93 -13.70 -8.00
N PHE A 241 10.83 -12.90 -6.95
CA PHE A 241 9.68 -12.91 -6.06
C PHE A 241 9.01 -11.54 -5.95
N PHE A 242 7.71 -11.55 -5.71
CA PHE A 242 6.88 -10.39 -5.43
C PHE A 242 6.20 -10.56 -4.08
N GLY A 243 6.71 -9.86 -3.07
CA GLY A 243 6.18 -9.84 -1.70
C GLY A 243 5.33 -8.60 -1.45
N ILE A 244 4.13 -8.79 -0.94
CA ILE A 244 3.19 -7.72 -0.56
C ILE A 244 2.96 -7.84 0.94
N PHE A 245 3.56 -6.94 1.73
CA PHE A 245 3.45 -6.92 3.17
C PHE A 245 2.51 -5.79 3.58
N THR A 246 1.25 -6.13 3.87
CA THR A 246 0.18 -5.17 4.18
C THR A 246 -0.11 -5.17 5.68
N TYR A 247 0.85 -4.65 6.45
CA TYR A 247 0.73 -4.55 7.90
C TYR A 247 -0.45 -3.67 8.31
N THR A 248 -1.13 -4.07 9.37
CA THR A 248 -2.26 -3.31 9.93
C THR A 248 -1.84 -2.16 10.84
N LEU A 249 -0.59 -2.15 11.28
CA LEU A 249 0.00 -1.06 12.08
C LEU A 249 0.10 0.23 11.25
N PRO A 250 -0.15 1.42 11.82
CA PRO A 250 -0.64 1.71 13.15
C PRO A 250 -2.16 1.96 13.26
N HIS A 251 -3.00 1.28 12.45
CA HIS A 251 -4.47 1.41 12.48
C HIS A 251 -5.01 1.14 13.91
N ALA A 252 -6.12 1.76 14.28
CA ALA A 252 -6.85 1.39 15.50
C ALA A 252 -7.43 -0.07 15.37
N GLU A 253 -7.58 -0.82 16.46
CA GLU A 253 -7.41 -0.42 17.86
C GLU A 253 -5.94 -0.14 18.24
N LEU A 254 -5.73 0.71 19.27
CA LEU A 254 -4.39 0.98 19.77
C LEU A 254 -4.01 -0.10 20.79
N ALA A 255 -3.40 -1.16 20.30
CA ALA A 255 -3.04 -2.34 21.08
C ALA A 255 -1.74 -2.98 20.58
N GLN A 256 -0.87 -3.32 21.52
CA GLN A 256 0.35 -4.08 21.26
C GLN A 256 0.81 -4.82 22.54
N PRO A 257 1.76 -5.77 22.43
CA PRO A 257 2.31 -6.46 23.59
C PRO A 257 2.99 -5.53 24.59
N GLU A 258 2.91 -5.88 25.87
CA GLU A 258 3.63 -5.21 26.95
C GLU A 258 5.10 -5.64 26.96
N ASP A 259 5.89 -5.05 26.08
CA ASP A 259 7.32 -5.34 25.92
C ASP A 259 8.18 -4.07 26.08
N SER A 260 9.46 -4.18 25.71
CA SER A 260 10.42 -3.06 25.81
C SER A 260 10.06 -1.88 24.92
N ILE A 261 9.39 -2.10 23.77
CA ILE A 261 8.95 -1.04 22.86
C ILE A 261 7.88 -0.21 23.54
N LEU A 262 6.77 -0.85 24.00
CA LEU A 262 5.69 -0.16 24.68
C LEU A 262 6.16 0.53 25.96
N THR A 263 6.88 -0.18 26.82
CA THR A 263 7.34 0.38 28.10
C THR A 263 8.32 1.55 27.92
N GLY A 264 9.09 1.57 26.81
CA GLY A 264 9.92 2.72 26.45
C GLY A 264 9.09 3.97 26.18
N TYR A 265 8.01 3.83 25.41
CA TYR A 265 7.10 4.95 25.11
C TYR A 265 6.21 5.34 26.30
N GLN A 266 5.78 4.41 27.15
CA GLN A 266 5.08 4.71 28.41
C GLN A 266 5.93 5.60 29.33
N LYS A 267 7.25 5.35 29.41
CA LYS A 267 8.18 6.22 30.16
C LYS A 267 8.34 7.59 29.51
N LYS A 268 8.31 7.67 28.16
CA LYS A 268 8.43 8.92 27.43
C LYS A 268 7.16 9.78 27.56
N PHE A 269 5.99 9.16 27.60
CA PHE A 269 4.67 9.81 27.70
C PHE A 269 4.00 9.45 29.02
N PHE A 270 4.64 9.78 30.16
CA PHE A 270 4.20 9.38 31.50
C PHE A 270 2.85 9.99 31.94
N GLU A 271 2.47 11.14 31.37
CA GLU A 271 1.15 11.78 31.56
C GLU A 271 0.20 11.48 30.37
N ASP A 272 0.14 10.21 29.98
CA ASP A 272 -0.58 9.80 28.77
C ASP A 272 -2.09 9.67 28.98
N LYS A 273 -2.83 9.69 27.86
CA LYS A 273 -4.29 9.63 27.83
C LYS A 273 -4.80 8.20 27.94
N THR A 274 -6.03 8.08 28.44
CA THR A 274 -6.81 6.85 28.36
C THR A 274 -8.03 7.10 27.48
N TRP A 275 -8.26 6.20 26.54
CA TRP A 275 -9.48 6.18 25.76
C TRP A 275 -10.38 5.04 26.27
N GLY A 276 -11.53 5.41 26.87
CA GLY A 276 -12.45 4.47 27.54
C GLY A 276 -13.37 3.71 26.60
N GLY A 277 -13.23 3.91 25.27
CA GLY A 277 -14.16 3.42 24.27
C GLY A 277 -15.22 4.48 23.93
N GLN A 278 -15.97 4.22 22.87
CA GLN A 278 -17.10 5.01 22.43
C GLN A 278 -18.30 4.06 22.25
N GLU A 279 -19.50 4.47 22.66
CA GLU A 279 -20.71 3.69 22.43
C GLU A 279 -20.87 3.36 20.92
N GLY A 280 -21.08 2.10 20.61
CA GLY A 280 -21.10 1.58 19.23
C GLY A 280 -19.72 1.42 18.58
N SER A 281 -18.63 1.79 19.24
CA SER A 281 -17.27 1.51 18.78
C SER A 281 -16.98 0.01 18.85
N ARG A 282 -16.29 -0.49 17.82
CA ARG A 282 -15.81 -1.87 17.76
C ARG A 282 -14.35 -2.00 18.21
N TYR A 283 -13.75 -0.91 18.70
CA TYR A 283 -12.39 -0.90 19.25
C TYR A 283 -12.42 -1.13 20.75
N ASN A 284 -11.49 -1.90 21.25
CA ASN A 284 -11.28 -2.05 22.68
C ASN A 284 -10.78 -0.74 23.32
N PRO A 285 -11.16 -0.44 24.60
CA PRO A 285 -10.57 0.66 25.33
C PRO A 285 -9.04 0.56 25.35
N SER A 286 -8.35 1.68 25.26
CA SER A 286 -6.89 1.74 25.30
C SER A 286 -6.40 2.67 26.39
N VAL A 287 -5.43 2.23 27.16
CA VAL A 287 -4.67 3.04 28.11
C VAL A 287 -3.34 3.45 27.48
N HIS A 288 -2.82 4.62 27.86
CA HIS A 288 -1.58 5.15 27.31
C HIS A 288 -1.61 5.27 25.77
N THR A 289 -2.64 5.94 25.23
CA THR A 289 -2.92 5.97 23.79
C THR A 289 -1.77 6.53 22.96
N HIS A 290 -1.03 7.54 23.45
CA HIS A 290 0.15 8.06 22.76
C HIS A 290 1.29 7.03 22.75
N ALA A 291 1.54 6.35 23.88
CA ALA A 291 2.55 5.31 23.97
C ALA A 291 2.20 4.09 23.09
N GLN A 292 0.94 3.68 23.08
CA GLN A 292 0.44 2.61 22.21
C GLN A 292 0.69 2.96 20.74
N PHE A 293 0.22 4.12 20.29
CA PHE A 293 0.36 4.54 18.91
C PHE A 293 1.84 4.65 18.48
N ALA A 294 2.66 5.35 19.29
CA ALA A 294 4.09 5.50 19.00
C ALA A 294 4.83 4.15 18.97
N GLY A 295 4.48 3.26 19.90
CA GLY A 295 5.05 1.91 19.95
C GLY A 295 4.64 1.05 18.75
N MET A 296 3.40 1.19 18.24
CA MET A 296 2.95 0.48 17.03
C MET A 296 3.77 0.91 15.80
N ILE A 297 4.07 2.20 15.65
CA ILE A 297 4.95 2.69 14.56
C ILE A 297 6.39 2.19 14.74
N ALA A 298 6.92 2.23 15.97
CA ALA A 298 8.27 1.72 16.24
C ALA A 298 8.38 0.20 16.00
N ARG A 299 7.34 -0.57 16.28
CA ARG A 299 7.25 -2.00 15.95
C ARG A 299 7.26 -2.23 14.45
N LEU A 300 6.51 -1.43 13.69
CA LEU A 300 6.52 -1.48 12.23
C LEU A 300 7.91 -1.14 11.66
N ASP A 301 8.58 -0.13 12.23
CA ASP A 301 9.96 0.21 11.86
C ASP A 301 10.92 -0.96 12.13
N TYR A 302 10.75 -1.66 13.26
CA TYR A 302 11.50 -2.87 13.58
C TYR A 302 11.26 -3.96 12.51
N TYR A 303 10.02 -4.21 12.08
CA TYR A 303 9.72 -5.19 11.02
C TYR A 303 10.40 -4.83 9.70
N VAL A 304 10.38 -3.55 9.32
CA VAL A 304 11.10 -3.09 8.11
C VAL A 304 12.60 -3.36 8.23
N GLY A 305 13.17 -3.10 9.39
CA GLY A 305 14.58 -3.42 9.68
C GLY A 305 14.92 -4.90 9.51
N GLU A 306 14.06 -5.80 10.02
CA GLU A 306 14.25 -7.24 9.85
C GLU A 306 14.18 -7.67 8.39
N VAL A 307 13.24 -7.13 7.60
CA VAL A 307 13.14 -7.41 6.16
C VAL A 307 14.43 -6.99 5.43
N LEU A 308 14.90 -5.76 5.65
CA LEU A 308 16.12 -5.26 5.01
C LEU A 308 17.36 -6.07 5.41
N ASN A 309 17.49 -6.43 6.69
CA ASN A 309 18.58 -7.26 7.19
C ASN A 309 18.53 -8.67 6.57
N LYS A 310 17.35 -9.27 6.48
CA LYS A 310 17.17 -10.59 5.87
C LYS A 310 17.59 -10.61 4.41
N LEU A 311 17.25 -9.57 3.64
CA LEU A 311 17.70 -9.44 2.25
C LEU A 311 19.23 -9.38 2.13
N LYS A 312 19.89 -8.63 3.02
CA LYS A 312 21.37 -8.53 3.10
C LYS A 312 21.97 -9.88 3.48
N GLU A 313 21.47 -10.53 4.52
CA GLU A 313 21.93 -11.87 4.98
C GLU A 313 21.86 -12.92 3.87
N LYS A 314 20.81 -12.87 3.04
CA LYS A 314 20.59 -13.82 1.95
C LYS A 314 21.33 -13.45 0.64
N GLY A 315 22.01 -12.30 0.60
CA GLY A 315 22.63 -11.80 -0.63
C GLY A 315 21.63 -11.45 -1.74
N LEU A 316 20.40 -11.10 -1.38
CA LEU A 316 19.30 -10.74 -2.30
C LEU A 316 19.12 -9.23 -2.43
N ASP A 317 19.79 -8.44 -1.58
CA ASP A 317 19.56 -7.02 -1.40
C ASP A 317 19.80 -6.20 -2.67
N GLU A 318 20.89 -6.43 -3.39
CA GLU A 318 21.26 -5.69 -4.60
C GLU A 318 20.28 -5.89 -5.76
N ASN A 319 19.55 -7.01 -5.79
CA ASN A 319 18.55 -7.29 -6.82
C ASN A 319 17.11 -7.20 -6.29
N THR A 320 16.89 -6.49 -5.19
CA THR A 320 15.56 -6.34 -4.60
C THR A 320 15.16 -4.87 -4.48
N ILE A 321 14.01 -4.54 -5.05
CA ILE A 321 13.33 -3.25 -4.85
C ILE A 321 12.49 -3.37 -3.59
N VAL A 322 12.69 -2.48 -2.62
CA VAL A 322 11.85 -2.37 -1.44
C VAL A 322 11.12 -1.04 -1.48
N ILE A 323 9.80 -1.07 -1.38
CA ILE A 323 8.93 0.10 -1.31
C ILE A 323 8.25 0.12 0.04
N PHE A 324 8.24 1.27 0.71
CA PHE A 324 7.50 1.52 1.93
C PHE A 324 6.51 2.66 1.73
N THR A 325 5.25 2.45 2.16
CA THR A 325 4.18 3.45 2.04
C THR A 325 3.02 3.19 3.01
N SER A 326 2.02 4.07 3.03
CA SER A 326 0.74 3.90 3.74
C SER A 326 -0.42 3.83 2.75
N ASP A 327 -1.54 3.19 3.13
CA ASP A 327 -2.71 3.08 2.26
C ASP A 327 -3.59 4.33 2.22
N ASN A 328 -3.53 5.19 3.23
CA ASN A 328 -4.19 6.52 3.29
C ASN A 328 -3.55 7.38 4.39
N GLY A 329 -4.06 8.59 4.57
CA GLY A 329 -3.63 9.51 5.61
C GLY A 329 -4.05 9.09 7.03
N PRO A 330 -3.67 9.87 8.06
CA PRO A 330 -3.80 9.52 9.47
C PRO A 330 -5.26 9.47 9.94
N HIS A 331 -5.53 8.63 10.92
CA HIS A 331 -6.84 8.50 11.58
C HIS A 331 -6.86 9.11 12.99
N GLU A 332 -8.07 9.33 13.51
CA GLU A 332 -8.34 9.75 14.91
C GLU A 332 -9.12 8.68 15.71
N GLU A 333 -9.19 7.44 15.19
CA GLU A 333 -9.98 6.35 15.74
C GLU A 333 -9.28 5.70 16.94
N GLY A 334 -10.06 5.08 17.84
CA GLY A 334 -9.54 4.28 18.97
C GLY A 334 -8.70 5.05 19.98
N GLY A 335 -8.82 6.38 20.03
CA GLY A 335 -8.04 7.25 20.91
C GLY A 335 -6.72 7.77 20.30
N ALA A 336 -6.48 7.53 19.02
CA ALA A 336 -5.35 8.15 18.31
C ALA A 336 -5.48 9.68 18.29
N ASP A 337 -4.35 10.36 18.46
CA ASP A 337 -4.29 11.83 18.52
C ASP A 337 -3.39 12.37 17.41
N PRO A 338 -3.95 12.62 16.20
CA PRO A 338 -3.15 13.10 15.08
C PRO A 338 -2.55 14.49 15.33
N THR A 339 -3.21 15.32 16.15
CA THR A 339 -2.73 16.66 16.46
C THR A 339 -1.49 16.63 17.36
N PHE A 340 -1.50 15.77 18.39
CA PHE A 340 -0.36 15.63 19.30
C PHE A 340 0.93 15.26 18.57
N PHE A 341 0.86 14.36 17.61
CA PHE A 341 2.01 13.89 16.85
C PHE A 341 2.31 14.71 15.58
N GLY A 342 1.41 15.64 15.17
CA GLY A 342 1.55 16.34 13.89
C GLY A 342 1.55 15.39 12.68
N ARG A 343 0.71 14.36 12.76
CA ARG A 343 0.67 13.23 11.82
C ARG A 343 0.31 13.61 10.39
N ASP A 344 -0.41 14.69 10.22
CA ASP A 344 -0.76 15.26 8.92
C ASP A 344 0.44 15.89 8.18
N GLY A 345 1.55 16.15 8.88
CA GLY A 345 2.71 16.81 8.29
C GLY A 345 2.41 18.26 7.86
N LYS A 346 1.49 18.94 8.54
CA LYS A 346 0.96 20.29 8.23
C LYS A 346 0.05 20.33 6.98
N LEU A 347 -0.53 19.21 6.60
CA LEU A 347 -1.53 19.09 5.55
C LEU A 347 -2.92 19.12 6.17
N ARG A 348 -3.93 19.59 5.44
CA ARG A 348 -5.32 19.55 5.89
C ARG A 348 -5.91 18.17 5.70
N GLY A 349 -6.74 17.76 6.65
CA GLY A 349 -7.56 16.57 6.55
C GLY A 349 -6.91 15.31 7.11
N LEU A 350 -7.75 14.32 7.30
CA LEU A 350 -7.46 13.02 7.88
C LEU A 350 -8.08 11.93 6.98
N LYS A 351 -7.92 10.68 7.35
CA LYS A 351 -8.67 9.53 6.80
C LYS A 351 -10.13 9.90 6.51
N ARG A 352 -10.68 9.42 5.41
CA ARG A 352 -12.02 9.74 4.88
C ARG A 352 -12.18 11.13 4.27
N GLN A 353 -11.09 11.87 4.05
CA GLN A 353 -11.17 13.21 3.44
C GLN A 353 -10.25 13.30 2.22
N CYS A 354 -10.77 13.85 1.11
CA CYS A 354 -10.01 14.06 -0.13
C CYS A 354 -9.08 15.29 -0.10
N TYR A 355 -8.87 15.91 1.05
CA TYR A 355 -7.82 16.91 1.27
C TYR A 355 -6.44 16.26 1.30
N GLU A 356 -5.38 17.05 1.14
CA GLU A 356 -4.01 16.56 1.06
C GLU A 356 -3.65 15.60 2.21
N GLY A 357 -3.99 15.95 3.46
CA GLY A 357 -3.69 15.11 4.63
C GLY A 357 -4.37 13.75 4.64
N GLY A 358 -5.51 13.60 3.96
CA GLY A 358 -6.21 12.31 3.87
C GLY A 358 -5.68 11.38 2.77
N ILE A 359 -4.99 11.93 1.76
CA ILE A 359 -4.55 11.18 0.57
C ILE A 359 -3.06 11.25 0.27
N ARG A 360 -2.34 12.26 0.74
CA ARG A 360 -0.89 12.37 0.58
C ARG A 360 -0.19 11.56 1.65
N ILE A 361 0.69 10.65 1.23
CA ILE A 361 1.24 9.59 2.07
C ILE A 361 2.77 9.57 2.01
N PRO A 362 3.46 9.02 3.02
CA PRO A 362 4.88 8.73 2.91
C PRO A 362 5.11 7.66 1.84
N PHE A 363 6.15 7.84 1.03
CA PHE A 363 6.52 6.90 -0.02
C PHE A 363 8.04 6.89 -0.21
N ILE A 364 8.65 5.74 0.01
CA ILE A 364 10.10 5.54 -0.02
C ILE A 364 10.41 4.33 -0.89
N VAL A 365 11.37 4.46 -1.80
CA VAL A 365 11.83 3.36 -2.65
C VAL A 365 13.33 3.18 -2.48
N ARG A 366 13.75 1.97 -2.17
CA ARG A 366 15.16 1.58 -2.07
C ARG A 366 15.47 0.45 -3.05
N TRP A 367 16.50 0.63 -3.85
CA TRP A 367 17.08 -0.40 -4.70
C TRP A 367 18.58 -0.11 -4.85
N PRO A 368 19.45 -0.81 -4.11
CA PRO A 368 20.88 -0.52 -4.10
C PRO A 368 21.51 -0.50 -5.49
N GLY A 369 22.29 0.55 -5.77
CA GLY A 369 22.98 0.72 -7.04
C GLY A 369 22.08 0.99 -8.26
N LYS A 370 20.76 1.17 -8.08
CA LYS A 370 19.80 1.47 -9.14
C LYS A 370 18.99 2.73 -8.86
N VAL A 371 18.40 2.85 -7.70
CA VAL A 371 17.72 4.08 -7.24
C VAL A 371 18.76 4.97 -6.59
N PRO A 372 18.91 6.26 -6.99
CA PRO A 372 19.88 7.17 -6.41
C PRO A 372 19.65 7.36 -4.89
N GLU A 373 20.69 7.12 -4.12
CA GLU A 373 20.64 7.21 -2.65
C GLU A 373 20.46 8.66 -2.17
N GLY A 374 19.73 8.84 -1.06
CA GLY A 374 19.51 10.11 -0.40
C GLY A 374 18.69 11.12 -1.21
N THR A 375 18.02 10.68 -2.27
CA THR A 375 17.28 11.56 -3.15
C THR A 375 15.91 11.91 -2.58
N VAL A 376 15.53 13.19 -2.67
CA VAL A 376 14.18 13.68 -2.41
C VAL A 376 13.56 14.07 -3.75
N ASN A 377 12.42 13.51 -4.09
CA ASN A 377 11.77 13.67 -5.38
C ASN A 377 10.34 14.20 -5.21
N ASP A 378 9.95 15.16 -6.06
CA ASP A 378 8.63 15.79 -6.05
C ASP A 378 7.71 15.34 -7.19
N HIS A 379 8.09 14.31 -7.91
CA HIS A 379 7.22 13.70 -8.93
C HIS A 379 5.87 13.29 -8.32
N GLN A 380 4.79 13.75 -8.93
CA GLN A 380 3.43 13.40 -8.54
C GLN A 380 3.11 11.98 -9.02
N LEU A 381 2.83 11.08 -8.08
CA LEU A 381 2.43 9.71 -8.35
C LEU A 381 1.25 9.30 -7.46
N ALA A 382 0.46 8.36 -7.93
CA ALA A 382 -0.62 7.75 -7.16
C ALA A 382 -0.55 6.22 -7.22
N PHE A 383 -1.31 5.54 -6.38
CA PHE A 383 -1.24 4.07 -6.26
C PHE A 383 -1.49 3.32 -7.57
N TYR A 384 -2.32 3.84 -8.45
CA TYR A 384 -2.56 3.22 -9.76
C TYR A 384 -1.33 3.27 -10.70
N ASP A 385 -0.30 4.06 -10.36
CA ASP A 385 0.97 4.10 -11.10
C ASP A 385 1.90 2.91 -10.77
N LEU A 386 1.64 2.20 -9.67
CA LEU A 386 2.46 1.06 -9.25
C LEU A 386 2.35 -0.10 -10.22
N MET A 387 1.17 -0.38 -10.76
CA MET A 387 1.00 -1.47 -11.74
C MET A 387 1.87 -1.29 -13.00
N PRO A 388 1.79 -0.16 -13.74
CA PRO A 388 2.67 0.07 -14.88
C PRO A 388 4.15 0.11 -14.49
N THR A 389 4.49 0.68 -13.31
CA THR A 389 5.87 0.74 -12.82
C THR A 389 6.45 -0.65 -12.57
N PHE A 390 5.72 -1.53 -11.90
CA PHE A 390 6.16 -2.91 -11.68
C PHE A 390 6.28 -3.69 -12.98
N CYS A 391 5.36 -3.48 -13.93
CA CYS A 391 5.46 -4.07 -15.26
C CYS A 391 6.75 -3.66 -15.97
N ASP A 392 7.08 -2.38 -15.97
CA ASP A 392 8.29 -1.87 -16.61
C ASP A 392 9.56 -2.39 -15.93
N LEU A 393 9.64 -2.32 -14.59
CA LEU A 393 10.78 -2.81 -13.82
C LEU A 393 10.98 -4.33 -13.95
N ALA A 394 9.90 -5.10 -14.09
CA ALA A 394 9.91 -6.54 -14.34
C ALA A 394 10.14 -6.91 -15.82
N GLY A 395 10.23 -5.92 -16.72
CA GLY A 395 10.40 -6.14 -18.16
C GLY A 395 9.18 -6.77 -18.83
N VAL A 396 7.97 -6.54 -18.31
CA VAL A 396 6.70 -7.01 -18.88
C VAL A 396 6.31 -6.12 -20.05
N LYS A 397 6.52 -6.60 -21.26
CA LYS A 397 6.22 -5.84 -22.49
C LYS A 397 4.73 -5.93 -22.85
N ASN A 398 4.19 -4.83 -23.38
CA ASN A 398 2.82 -4.78 -23.92
C ASN A 398 1.74 -5.22 -22.91
N TYR A 399 1.95 -4.97 -21.60
CA TYR A 399 1.05 -5.39 -20.53
C TYR A 399 -0.37 -4.84 -20.73
N VAL A 400 -0.52 -3.58 -21.14
CA VAL A 400 -1.83 -2.98 -21.43
C VAL A 400 -2.57 -3.82 -22.47
N LYS A 401 -1.95 -4.14 -23.62
CA LYS A 401 -2.59 -4.94 -24.67
C LYS A 401 -2.90 -6.37 -24.21
N LYS A 402 -2.04 -6.94 -23.36
CA LYS A 402 -2.18 -8.33 -22.90
C LYS A 402 -3.29 -8.48 -21.86
N TYR A 403 -3.44 -7.49 -20.95
CA TYR A 403 -4.25 -7.63 -19.75
C TYR A 403 -5.52 -6.75 -19.73
N THR A 404 -5.71 -5.85 -20.71
CA THR A 404 -6.98 -5.13 -20.84
C THR A 404 -7.98 -5.93 -21.67
N ASN A 405 -9.22 -5.97 -21.24
CA ASN A 405 -10.31 -6.66 -21.94
C ASN A 405 -11.07 -5.67 -22.84
N LYS A 406 -10.77 -5.68 -24.12
CA LYS A 406 -11.38 -4.79 -25.12
C LYS A 406 -12.92 -4.88 -25.26
N LYS A 407 -13.56 -5.88 -24.61
CA LYS A 407 -15.01 -6.06 -24.65
C LYS A 407 -15.75 -5.32 -23.52
N LYS A 408 -15.00 -4.79 -22.55
CA LYS A 408 -15.54 -3.97 -21.45
C LYS A 408 -14.96 -2.57 -21.60
N ASP A 409 -15.78 -1.57 -21.84
CA ASP A 409 -15.38 -0.16 -21.98
C ASP A 409 -14.71 0.43 -20.72
N MET A 410 -14.56 -0.36 -19.65
CA MET A 410 -14.02 0.00 -18.35
C MET A 410 -12.72 -0.72 -18.00
N ASP A 411 -12.13 -1.48 -18.91
CA ASP A 411 -10.96 -2.34 -18.65
C ASP A 411 -9.69 -1.66 -19.16
N TYR A 412 -9.26 -0.60 -18.47
CA TYR A 412 -8.03 0.13 -18.78
C TYR A 412 -7.25 0.46 -17.51
N PHE A 413 -5.97 0.73 -17.66
CA PHE A 413 -5.09 1.17 -16.57
C PHE A 413 -4.94 2.68 -16.65
N ASP A 414 -5.16 3.38 -15.52
CA ASP A 414 -5.05 4.83 -15.43
C ASP A 414 -3.62 5.30 -15.13
N GLY A 415 -2.78 4.38 -14.67
CA GLY A 415 -1.45 4.68 -14.17
C GLY A 415 -0.43 5.02 -15.25
N ILE A 416 0.53 5.86 -14.86
CA ILE A 416 1.74 6.18 -15.61
C ILE A 416 2.95 5.64 -14.85
N SER A 417 3.78 4.83 -15.51
CA SER A 417 4.99 4.30 -14.90
C SER A 417 5.95 5.41 -14.49
N PHE A 418 6.41 5.38 -13.24
CA PHE A 418 7.47 6.25 -12.75
C PHE A 418 8.85 5.55 -12.65
N ALA A 419 9.00 4.42 -13.34
CA ALA A 419 10.29 3.72 -13.45
C ALA A 419 11.42 4.63 -13.96
N PRO A 420 11.24 5.54 -14.95
CA PRO A 420 12.29 6.48 -15.33
C PRO A 420 12.77 7.35 -14.19
N THR A 421 11.86 7.89 -13.38
CA THR A 421 12.20 8.67 -12.18
C THR A 421 13.02 7.86 -11.19
N LEU A 422 12.61 6.62 -10.90
CA LEU A 422 13.34 5.73 -9.99
C LEU A 422 14.77 5.42 -10.46
N LEU A 423 14.95 5.29 -11.77
CA LEU A 423 16.23 4.92 -12.38
C LEU A 423 17.09 6.13 -12.77
N GLY A 424 16.68 7.36 -12.42
CA GLY A 424 17.38 8.59 -12.80
C GLY A 424 17.45 8.80 -14.32
N GLN A 425 16.46 8.32 -15.06
CA GLN A 425 16.38 8.42 -16.51
C GLN A 425 15.55 9.64 -16.94
N GLU A 426 15.85 10.17 -18.10
CA GLU A 426 15.04 11.21 -18.73
C GLU A 426 13.72 10.68 -19.31
N GLY A 427 12.79 11.58 -19.62
CA GLY A 427 11.56 11.24 -20.32
C GLY A 427 10.41 10.75 -19.42
N GLN A 428 10.50 11.03 -18.09
CA GLN A 428 9.39 10.75 -17.19
C GLN A 428 8.13 11.49 -17.62
N LYS A 429 7.08 10.73 -17.91
CA LYS A 429 5.74 11.29 -18.19
C LYS A 429 5.09 11.73 -16.89
N LYS A 430 4.30 12.78 -16.95
CA LYS A 430 3.52 13.32 -15.83
C LYS A 430 2.03 13.11 -16.09
N HIS A 431 1.27 13.01 -15.03
CA HIS A 431 -0.18 13.07 -15.11
C HIS A 431 -0.64 14.49 -15.46
N ASP A 432 -1.64 14.60 -16.34
CA ASP A 432 -2.36 15.86 -16.56
C ASP A 432 -3.22 16.19 -15.33
N PHE A 433 -3.74 15.17 -14.64
CA PHE A 433 -4.49 15.28 -13.39
C PHE A 433 -4.37 13.99 -12.56
N LEU A 434 -4.65 14.08 -11.25
CA LEU A 434 -4.92 12.96 -10.36
C LEU A 434 -6.37 13.04 -9.89
N TYR A 435 -7.00 11.87 -9.64
CA TYR A 435 -8.44 11.78 -9.42
C TYR A 435 -8.81 10.82 -8.27
N TRP A 436 -9.79 11.23 -7.43
CA TRP A 436 -10.32 10.45 -6.31
C TRP A 436 -11.83 10.60 -6.20
N GLU A 437 -12.51 9.51 -5.89
CA GLU A 437 -13.90 9.47 -5.41
C GLU A 437 -13.98 8.69 -4.11
N PHE A 438 -14.80 9.16 -3.19
CA PHE A 438 -15.06 8.48 -1.94
C PHE A 438 -16.52 8.66 -1.51
N ASP A 439 -17.27 7.54 -1.47
CA ASP A 439 -18.73 7.56 -1.30
C ASP A 439 -19.18 7.83 0.14
N GLU A 440 -18.47 7.31 1.16
CA GLU A 440 -18.91 7.38 2.56
C GLU A 440 -19.02 8.81 3.10
N THR A 441 -18.19 9.72 2.61
CA THR A 441 -18.25 11.14 2.96
C THR A 441 -18.70 12.03 1.80
N ASP A 442 -19.10 11.42 0.69
CA ASP A 442 -19.56 12.07 -0.52
C ASP A 442 -18.61 13.17 -1.00
N GLN A 443 -17.37 12.73 -1.35
CA GLN A 443 -16.32 13.63 -1.79
C GLN A 443 -15.69 13.16 -3.12
N ILE A 444 -15.27 14.16 -3.92
CA ILE A 444 -14.43 13.96 -5.10
C ILE A 444 -13.22 14.87 -4.95
N GLY A 445 -12.02 14.34 -5.20
CA GLY A 445 -10.77 15.08 -5.28
C GLY A 445 -10.24 15.10 -6.70
N VAL A 446 -9.79 16.27 -7.16
CA VAL A 446 -9.05 16.42 -8.43
C VAL A 446 -7.82 17.27 -8.18
N ARG A 447 -6.66 16.83 -8.69
CA ARG A 447 -5.44 17.64 -8.69
C ARG A 447 -4.95 17.82 -10.12
N MET A 448 -4.69 19.06 -10.53
CA MET A 448 -4.15 19.45 -11.82
C MET A 448 -2.96 20.40 -11.61
N GLY A 449 -1.76 19.86 -11.67
CA GLY A 449 -0.56 20.60 -11.27
C GLY A 449 -0.64 21.04 -9.81
N ASP A 450 -0.62 22.37 -9.56
CA ASP A 450 -0.77 22.95 -8.21
C ASP A 450 -2.22 23.22 -7.83
N TRP A 451 -3.16 23.12 -8.76
CA TRP A 451 -4.57 23.27 -8.49
C TRP A 451 -5.15 22.01 -7.86
N LYS A 452 -5.90 22.20 -6.78
CA LYS A 452 -6.63 21.15 -6.08
C LYS A 452 -8.10 21.52 -5.94
N MET A 453 -8.98 20.66 -6.41
CA MET A 453 -10.42 20.78 -6.19
C MET A 453 -10.89 19.66 -5.26
N VAL A 454 -11.66 20.02 -4.25
CA VAL A 454 -12.41 19.07 -3.40
C VAL A 454 -13.88 19.38 -3.57
N VAL A 455 -14.64 18.43 -4.11
CA VAL A 455 -16.10 18.51 -4.19
C VAL A 455 -16.67 17.80 -2.97
N LYS A 456 -17.53 18.48 -2.22
CA LYS A 456 -18.24 17.91 -1.06
C LYS A 456 -19.73 18.00 -1.28
N LYS A 457 -20.40 16.87 -1.36
CA LYS A 457 -21.85 16.80 -1.60
C LYS A 457 -22.26 17.69 -2.79
N GLY A 458 -21.53 17.57 -3.90
CA GLY A 458 -21.76 18.32 -5.13
C GLY A 458 -21.24 19.77 -5.13
N THR A 459 -20.76 20.32 -4.02
CA THR A 459 -20.21 21.68 -3.94
C THR A 459 -18.69 21.67 -4.14
N PRO A 460 -18.15 22.33 -5.19
CA PRO A 460 -16.72 22.41 -5.43
C PRO A 460 -16.05 23.51 -4.59
N PHE A 461 -14.85 23.21 -4.06
CA PHE A 461 -13.91 24.14 -3.40
C PHE A 461 -12.57 24.03 -4.13
N LEU A 462 -11.94 25.16 -4.43
CA LEU A 462 -10.70 25.24 -5.19
C LEU A 462 -9.56 25.83 -4.35
N TYR A 463 -8.39 25.21 -4.43
CA TYR A 463 -7.18 25.63 -3.72
C TYR A 463 -5.99 25.67 -4.67
N ASN A 464 -4.95 26.47 -4.33
CA ASN A 464 -3.66 26.42 -4.99
C ASN A 464 -2.58 25.96 -3.99
N LEU A 465 -2.12 24.73 -4.14
CA LEU A 465 -1.20 24.09 -3.21
C LEU A 465 0.21 24.69 -3.19
N ALA A 466 0.60 25.48 -4.20
CA ALA A 466 1.87 26.19 -4.19
C ALA A 466 1.89 27.36 -3.18
N THR A 467 0.73 27.95 -2.90
CA THR A 467 0.57 29.10 -1.99
C THR A 467 -0.25 28.79 -0.75
N ASP A 468 -1.04 27.73 -0.77
CA ASP A 468 -1.96 27.31 0.31
C ASP A 468 -1.95 25.78 0.41
N ILE A 469 -0.84 25.23 0.93
CA ILE A 469 -0.67 23.76 1.08
C ILE A 469 -1.65 23.16 2.08
N HIS A 470 -2.18 23.97 3.01
CA HIS A 470 -3.15 23.54 4.02
C HIS A 470 -4.59 23.65 3.54
N GLU A 471 -4.85 24.11 2.28
CA GLU A 471 -6.19 24.20 1.69
C GLU A 471 -7.19 25.00 2.55
N ASP A 472 -6.74 26.13 3.12
CA ASP A 472 -7.54 26.97 4.03
C ASP A 472 -8.47 27.93 3.29
N HIS A 473 -8.07 28.40 2.09
CA HIS A 473 -8.73 29.48 1.40
C HIS A 473 -9.35 29.01 0.08
N ASP A 474 -10.68 28.88 0.05
CA ASP A 474 -11.40 28.61 -1.18
C ASP A 474 -11.33 29.79 -2.14
N ILE A 475 -10.73 29.59 -3.31
CA ILE A 475 -10.54 30.58 -4.35
C ILE A 475 -11.38 30.31 -5.61
N ALA A 476 -12.37 29.40 -5.54
CA ALA A 476 -13.18 29.01 -6.68
C ALA A 476 -13.86 30.18 -7.40
N ALA A 477 -14.38 31.17 -6.64
CA ALA A 477 -15.06 32.34 -7.20
C ALA A 477 -14.13 33.22 -8.07
N GLY A 478 -12.82 33.23 -7.78
CA GLY A 478 -11.82 33.99 -8.54
C GLY A 478 -11.26 33.28 -9.79
N HIS A 479 -11.54 31.97 -9.93
CA HIS A 479 -10.94 31.12 -10.98
C HIS A 479 -11.99 30.23 -11.68
N PRO A 480 -13.05 30.82 -12.28
CA PRO A 480 -14.16 30.04 -12.88
C PRO A 480 -13.72 29.17 -14.05
N ASP A 481 -12.68 29.56 -14.78
CA ASP A 481 -12.07 28.80 -15.86
C ASP A 481 -11.39 27.52 -15.38
N ILE A 482 -10.64 27.58 -14.27
CA ILE A 482 -10.02 26.40 -13.64
C ILE A 482 -11.09 25.48 -13.07
N VAL A 483 -12.11 26.04 -12.39
CA VAL A 483 -13.26 25.28 -11.89
C VAL A 483 -13.94 24.51 -13.03
N LYS A 484 -14.17 25.16 -14.18
CA LYS A 484 -14.76 24.54 -15.36
C LYS A 484 -13.90 23.39 -15.90
N GLN A 485 -12.58 23.58 -16.01
CA GLN A 485 -11.66 22.51 -16.46
C GLN A 485 -11.69 21.31 -15.53
N MET A 486 -11.64 21.53 -14.21
CA MET A 486 -11.65 20.45 -13.24
C MET A 486 -13.00 19.74 -13.14
N LYS A 487 -14.11 20.46 -13.32
CA LYS A 487 -15.45 19.85 -13.49
C LYS A 487 -15.51 18.95 -14.74
N GLU A 488 -14.87 19.36 -15.85
CA GLU A 488 -14.80 18.54 -17.06
C GLU A 488 -14.00 17.25 -16.82
N ILE A 489 -12.92 17.30 -16.04
CA ILE A 489 -12.19 16.10 -15.60
C ILE A 489 -13.16 15.19 -14.84
N ILE A 490 -13.91 15.71 -13.85
CA ILE A 490 -14.91 14.92 -13.11
C ILE A 490 -15.92 14.27 -14.06
N ARG A 491 -16.47 15.05 -15.00
CA ARG A 491 -17.47 14.55 -15.95
C ARG A 491 -16.96 13.39 -16.81
N THR A 492 -15.67 13.40 -17.16
CA THR A 492 -15.06 12.39 -18.05
C THR A 492 -14.46 11.20 -17.29
N GLN A 493 -14.09 11.38 -16.02
CA GLN A 493 -13.45 10.35 -15.21
C GLN A 493 -14.40 9.60 -14.28
N HIS A 494 -15.57 10.15 -14.03
CA HIS A 494 -16.61 9.45 -13.27
C HIS A 494 -17.28 8.37 -14.12
N THR A 495 -17.28 7.12 -13.63
CA THR A 495 -18.11 6.06 -14.16
C THR A 495 -19.20 5.66 -13.16
N PRO A 496 -20.47 5.49 -13.57
CA PRO A 496 -21.52 5.04 -12.66
C PRO A 496 -21.17 3.71 -11.99
N ASN A 497 -21.42 3.63 -10.68
CA ASN A 497 -21.18 2.42 -9.90
C ASN A 497 -22.43 2.10 -9.07
N PRO A 498 -23.01 0.87 -9.17
CA PRO A 498 -24.27 0.53 -8.48
C PRO A 498 -24.10 0.35 -6.96
N HIS A 499 -22.87 0.20 -6.47
CA HIS A 499 -22.57 -0.08 -5.06
C HIS A 499 -22.06 1.15 -4.31
N PHE A 500 -21.41 2.08 -5.04
CA PHE A 500 -20.75 3.25 -4.48
C PHE A 500 -21.14 4.48 -5.31
N SER A 501 -21.65 5.52 -4.68
CA SER A 501 -22.13 6.71 -5.37
C SER A 501 -21.61 7.98 -4.71
N VAL A 502 -21.31 8.99 -5.53
CA VAL A 502 -20.96 10.34 -5.10
C VAL A 502 -21.85 11.35 -5.79
N THR A 503 -22.09 12.48 -5.14
CA THR A 503 -22.85 13.60 -5.72
C THR A 503 -21.93 14.42 -6.62
N LEU A 504 -22.22 14.41 -7.91
CA LEU A 504 -21.48 15.20 -8.89
C LEU A 504 -21.78 16.69 -8.74
N PRO A 505 -20.82 17.59 -9.05
CA PRO A 505 -21.10 19.02 -9.11
C PRO A 505 -22.00 19.35 -10.31
N SER A 506 -22.72 20.48 -10.24
CA SER A 506 -23.41 21.00 -11.44
C SER A 506 -22.38 21.30 -12.53
N PHE A 507 -22.68 20.90 -13.76
CA PHE A 507 -21.86 21.14 -14.94
C PHE A 507 -22.32 22.38 -15.76
N GLU A 508 -23.33 23.07 -15.26
CA GLU A 508 -23.80 24.34 -15.82
C GLU A 508 -22.88 25.49 -15.48
#